data_f0eae4a63515be685e5efd073b8bd59f
#
_entry.id   f0eae4a63515be685e5efd073b8bd59f
#
_cell.length_a   1.000
_cell.length_b   1.000
_cell.length_c   1.000
_cell.angle_alpha   90.00
_cell.angle_beta   90.00
_cell.angle_gamma   90.00
#
_symmetry.space_group_name_H-M   'P 1'
#
loop_
_entity.id
_entity.type
_entity.pdbx_description
1 polymer ?
#
loop_
_entity_poly.entity_id
_entity_poly.type
_entity_poly.pdbx_seq_one_letter_code
_entity_poly.pdbx_strand_id
1 'polypeptide(L)'
;CGTTASLCGIEKGGFEGDLEQVKQGIQRVLMMHAACMSMEGFVMLSSGDEIGQVNDYNYKKNPDTAADSRYLHRSPFQWENAEKRKKPSTVQYEIWNGLKQMEEFRREENCFGETAGISTWDTGNSSVFAIRRTAGREELICLANFSEYGQNAWLNCLEGEYEDLFTGEKLEMNSVWMNPYQYRWCVKK
;
A
#
# COMPACT_ATOMS: atom_id res chain seq x y z
N CYS A 1 -14.93 11.55 5.59
CA CYS A 1 -13.55 11.89 5.20
C CYS A 1 -12.62 11.64 6.37
N GLY A 2 -11.33 11.46 6.08
CA GLY A 2 -10.29 11.18 7.08
C GLY A 2 -8.94 11.00 6.40
N THR A 3 -7.88 10.92 7.20
CA THR A 3 -6.57 10.50 6.70
C THR A 3 -6.59 9.01 6.34
N THR A 4 -5.70 8.57 5.46
CA THR A 4 -5.57 7.17 5.07
C THR A 4 -5.35 6.28 6.30
N ALA A 5 -4.48 6.69 7.22
CA ALA A 5 -4.21 5.96 8.46
C ALA A 5 -5.44 5.78 9.36
N SER A 6 -6.26 6.84 9.51
CA SER A 6 -7.49 6.76 10.30
C SER A 6 -8.54 5.87 9.64
N LEU A 7 -8.74 5.99 8.33
CA LEU A 7 -9.67 5.16 7.56
C LEU A 7 -9.28 3.69 7.56
N CYS A 8 -7.98 3.39 7.58
CA CYS A 8 -7.46 2.02 7.67
C CYS A 8 -7.50 1.41 9.08
N GLY A 9 -7.89 2.18 10.10
CA GLY A 9 -8.09 1.68 11.47
C GLY A 9 -6.91 1.87 12.42
N ILE A 10 -5.80 2.52 11.99
CA ILE A 10 -4.63 2.79 12.85
C ILE A 10 -5.02 3.68 14.03
N GLU A 11 -5.80 4.74 13.78
CA GLU A 11 -6.27 5.66 14.81
C GLU A 11 -7.10 4.96 15.87
N LYS A 12 -8.08 4.15 15.44
CA LYS A 12 -8.95 3.40 16.34
C LYS A 12 -8.14 2.40 17.17
N GLY A 13 -7.32 1.57 16.52
CA GLY A 13 -6.46 0.60 17.21
C GLY A 13 -5.53 1.25 18.22
N GLY A 14 -4.93 2.41 17.87
CA GLY A 14 -4.11 3.19 18.78
C GLY A 14 -4.88 3.74 19.98
N PHE A 15 -6.10 4.20 19.79
CA PHE A 15 -6.97 4.71 20.86
C PHE A 15 -7.44 3.59 21.80
N GLU A 16 -7.80 2.42 21.26
CA GLU A 16 -8.27 1.26 22.03
C GLU A 16 -7.13 0.42 22.62
N GLY A 17 -5.87 0.68 22.24
CA GLY A 17 -4.71 -0.13 22.65
C GLY A 17 -4.65 -1.49 21.94
N ASP A 18 -5.38 -1.65 20.86
CA ASP A 18 -5.40 -2.88 20.05
C ASP A 18 -4.26 -2.88 19.03
N LEU A 19 -3.15 -3.50 19.42
CA LEU A 19 -1.95 -3.59 18.58
C LEU A 19 -2.16 -4.43 17.31
N GLU A 20 -3.06 -5.41 17.35
CA GLU A 20 -3.36 -6.22 16.17
C GLU A 20 -4.14 -5.41 15.14
N GLN A 21 -5.11 -4.61 15.58
CA GLN A 21 -5.81 -3.68 14.70
C GLN A 21 -4.86 -2.63 14.10
N VAL A 22 -3.88 -2.13 14.88
CA VAL A 22 -2.86 -1.21 14.36
C VAL A 22 -2.04 -1.87 13.26
N LYS A 23 -1.57 -3.11 13.46
CA LYS A 23 -0.81 -3.87 12.44
C LYS A 23 -1.62 -4.08 11.17
N GLN A 24 -2.87 -4.53 11.29
CA GLN A 24 -3.77 -4.68 10.15
C GLN A 24 -4.02 -3.34 9.45
N GLY A 25 -4.13 -2.25 10.20
CA GLY A 25 -4.24 -0.90 9.66
C GLY A 25 -3.03 -0.51 8.81
N ILE A 26 -1.81 -0.79 9.30
CA ILE A 26 -0.57 -0.59 8.55
C ILE A 26 -0.58 -1.41 7.24
N GLN A 27 -0.96 -2.69 7.33
CA GLN A 27 -1.05 -3.54 6.13
C GLN A 27 -2.04 -2.99 5.11
N ARG A 28 -3.21 -2.50 5.54
CA ARG A 28 -4.19 -1.86 4.65
C ARG A 28 -3.62 -0.60 3.97
N VAL A 29 -2.93 0.25 4.73
CA VAL A 29 -2.28 1.45 4.17
C VAL A 29 -1.28 1.06 3.09
N LEU A 30 -0.37 0.13 3.40
CA LEU A 30 0.65 -0.31 2.46
C LEU A 30 0.06 -1.03 1.24
N MET A 31 -0.92 -1.90 1.43
CA MET A 31 -1.61 -2.60 0.34
C MET A 31 -2.30 -1.62 -0.62
N MET A 32 -3.00 -0.61 -0.09
CA MET A 32 -3.65 0.41 -0.92
C MET A 32 -2.63 1.23 -1.72
N HIS A 33 -1.51 1.61 -1.09
CA HIS A 33 -0.43 2.30 -1.79
C HIS A 33 0.24 1.41 -2.82
N ALA A 34 0.49 0.13 -2.52
CA ALA A 34 1.04 -0.82 -3.48
C ALA A 34 0.13 -0.97 -4.72
N ALA A 35 -1.19 -1.05 -4.52
CA ALA A 35 -2.16 -1.08 -5.61
C ALA A 35 -2.12 0.23 -6.43
N CYS A 36 -2.13 1.40 -5.78
CA CYS A 36 -2.01 2.69 -6.47
C CYS A 36 -0.68 2.83 -7.21
N MET A 37 0.43 2.46 -6.57
CA MET A 37 1.76 2.52 -7.16
C MET A 37 1.99 1.50 -8.28
N SER A 38 1.15 0.49 -8.42
CA SER A 38 1.18 -0.43 -9.57
C SER A 38 0.60 0.18 -10.84
N MET A 39 -0.15 1.27 -10.71
CA MET A 39 -0.77 1.98 -11.85
C MET A 39 0.24 2.77 -12.67
N GLU A 40 -0.22 3.23 -13.83
CA GLU A 40 0.51 4.14 -14.70
C GLU A 40 0.43 5.58 -14.20
N GLY A 41 1.43 6.37 -14.57
CA GLY A 41 1.48 7.80 -14.28
C GLY A 41 2.27 8.16 -13.01
N PHE A 42 2.10 9.39 -12.58
CA PHE A 42 2.79 9.93 -11.40
C PHE A 42 2.10 9.48 -10.12
N VAL A 43 2.89 8.96 -9.19
CA VAL A 43 2.41 8.66 -7.85
C VAL A 43 2.40 9.95 -7.02
N MET A 44 1.24 10.27 -6.47
CA MET A 44 1.07 11.41 -5.58
C MET A 44 0.67 10.89 -4.20
N LEU A 45 1.49 11.17 -3.20
CA LEU A 45 1.16 10.89 -1.80
C LEU A 45 0.53 12.14 -1.16
N SER A 46 -0.50 11.94 -0.36
CA SER A 46 -1.02 13.01 0.49
C SER A 46 -0.03 13.26 1.63
N SER A 47 0.26 14.54 1.91
CA SER A 47 1.18 14.88 3.00
C SER A 47 0.70 14.30 4.33
N GLY A 48 1.57 13.53 4.98
CA GLY A 48 1.29 12.79 6.22
C GLY A 48 0.99 11.29 6.00
N ASP A 49 0.64 10.84 4.79
CA ASP A 49 0.45 9.43 4.51
C ASP A 49 1.74 8.64 4.75
N GLU A 50 2.89 9.22 4.39
CA GLU A 50 4.23 8.64 4.55
C GLU A 50 4.64 8.35 6.00
N ILE A 51 3.95 8.94 6.95
CA ILE A 51 4.18 8.72 8.39
C ILE A 51 2.93 8.18 9.11
N GLY A 52 1.89 7.80 8.37
CA GLY A 52 0.65 7.33 8.95
C GLY A 52 -0.02 8.37 9.86
N GLN A 53 -0.02 9.65 9.45
CA GLN A 53 -0.63 10.73 10.18
C GLN A 53 -2.15 10.49 10.31
N VAL A 54 -2.66 10.56 11.55
CA VAL A 54 -4.08 10.38 11.85
C VAL A 54 -4.85 11.70 11.81
N ASN A 55 -6.17 11.64 11.93
CA ASN A 55 -7.04 12.82 11.94
C ASN A 55 -6.68 13.80 13.05
N ASP A 56 -6.86 15.10 12.76
CA ASP A 56 -6.74 16.18 13.73
C ASP A 56 -8.11 16.74 14.11
N TYR A 57 -8.60 16.40 15.28
CA TYR A 57 -9.88 16.91 15.80
C TYR A 57 -9.80 18.32 16.38
N ASN A 58 -8.58 18.88 16.55
CA ASN A 58 -8.39 20.22 17.10
C ASN A 58 -8.88 21.34 16.15
N TYR A 59 -9.07 21.02 14.86
CA TYR A 59 -9.63 21.97 13.91
C TYR A 59 -10.95 22.59 14.39
N LYS A 60 -11.75 21.85 15.16
CA LYS A 60 -13.03 22.31 15.74
C LYS A 60 -12.87 23.41 16.78
N LYS A 61 -11.68 23.55 17.38
CA LYS A 61 -11.37 24.54 18.40
C LYS A 61 -10.97 25.90 17.82
N ASN A 62 -10.62 25.93 16.52
CA ASN A 62 -10.23 27.14 15.81
C ASN A 62 -11.43 27.68 15.03
N PRO A 63 -11.92 28.91 15.31
CA PRO A 63 -13.06 29.50 14.62
C PRO A 63 -12.90 29.56 13.09
N ASP A 64 -11.67 29.73 12.61
CA ASP A 64 -11.38 29.86 11.17
C ASP A 64 -11.52 28.53 10.42
N THR A 65 -11.41 27.40 11.12
CA THR A 65 -11.42 26.06 10.51
C THR A 65 -12.61 25.21 10.96
N ALA A 66 -13.25 25.55 12.07
CA ALA A 66 -14.29 24.71 12.72
C ALA A 66 -15.48 24.38 11.79
N ALA A 67 -15.81 25.28 10.87
CA ALA A 67 -16.92 25.10 9.92
C ALA A 67 -16.58 24.19 8.73
N ASP A 68 -15.29 23.86 8.51
CA ASP A 68 -14.86 23.07 7.36
C ASP A 68 -14.26 21.72 7.80
N SER A 69 -15.05 20.67 7.64
CA SER A 69 -14.64 19.30 8.02
C SER A 69 -13.42 18.76 7.28
N ARG A 70 -12.98 19.41 6.19
CA ARG A 70 -11.77 19.01 5.47
C ARG A 70 -10.50 19.19 6.29
N TYR A 71 -10.51 20.10 7.26
CA TYR A 71 -9.39 20.28 8.18
C TYR A 71 -9.15 19.08 9.12
N LEU A 72 -10.10 18.16 9.21
CA LEU A 72 -9.91 16.88 9.90
C LEU A 72 -8.69 16.11 9.36
N HIS A 73 -8.51 16.08 8.03
CA HIS A 73 -7.44 15.33 7.36
C HIS A 73 -6.40 16.21 6.66
N ARG A 74 -6.52 17.55 6.79
CA ARG A 74 -5.58 18.54 6.24
C ARG A 74 -4.83 19.27 7.34
N SER A 75 -4.49 18.56 8.40
CA SER A 75 -3.68 19.12 9.48
C SER A 75 -2.25 19.41 9.01
N PRO A 76 -1.55 20.35 9.66
CA PRO A 76 -0.13 20.54 9.43
C PRO A 76 0.66 19.25 9.61
N PHE A 77 1.71 19.08 8.82
CA PHE A 77 2.57 17.92 8.90
C PHE A 77 3.25 17.83 10.28
N GLN A 78 3.18 16.66 10.90
CA GLN A 78 3.63 16.42 12.27
C GLN A 78 5.11 16.02 12.30
N TRP A 79 6.01 16.99 12.24
CA TRP A 79 7.47 16.77 12.19
C TRP A 79 8.01 15.93 13.33
N GLU A 80 7.51 16.11 14.56
CA GLU A 80 7.92 15.29 15.72
C GLU A 80 7.56 13.82 15.55
N ASN A 81 6.37 13.54 15.00
CA ASN A 81 5.98 12.17 14.66
C ASN A 81 6.81 11.62 13.50
N ALA A 82 7.17 12.44 12.54
CA ALA A 82 8.01 12.04 11.42
C ALA A 82 9.40 11.52 11.86
N GLU A 83 9.96 12.04 12.95
CA GLU A 83 11.22 11.52 13.50
C GLU A 83 11.12 10.06 13.96
N LYS A 84 9.92 9.58 14.30
CA LYS A 84 9.69 8.18 14.70
C LYS A 84 9.90 7.19 13.56
N ARG A 85 9.94 7.65 12.27
CA ARG A 85 10.28 6.80 11.12
C ARG A 85 11.69 6.16 11.21
N LYS A 86 12.54 6.71 12.07
CA LYS A 86 13.89 6.18 12.35
C LYS A 86 13.89 5.11 13.44
N LYS A 87 12.75 4.90 14.13
CA LYS A 87 12.63 4.02 15.27
C LYS A 87 11.85 2.75 14.90
N PRO A 88 12.50 1.58 14.85
CA PRO A 88 11.84 0.31 14.53
C PRO A 88 10.58 0.05 15.36
N SER A 89 9.65 -0.66 14.79
CA SER A 89 8.37 -1.07 15.42
C SER A 89 7.42 0.09 15.76
N THR A 90 7.61 1.26 15.15
CA THR A 90 6.62 2.33 15.20
C THR A 90 5.78 2.33 13.90
N VAL A 91 4.54 2.83 13.97
CA VAL A 91 3.68 3.00 12.79
C VAL A 91 4.39 3.79 11.69
N GLN A 92 5.08 4.87 12.08
CA GLN A 92 5.83 5.74 11.17
C GLN A 92 6.97 4.99 10.48
N TYR A 93 7.68 4.14 11.20
CA TYR A 93 8.78 3.33 10.65
C TYR A 93 8.25 2.32 9.63
N GLU A 94 7.20 1.58 9.97
CA GLU A 94 6.65 0.53 9.11
C GLU A 94 6.10 1.12 7.80
N ILE A 95 5.30 2.20 7.89
CA ILE A 95 4.72 2.84 6.71
C ILE A 95 5.82 3.49 5.85
N TRP A 96 6.73 4.26 6.46
CA TRP A 96 7.82 4.92 5.75
C TRP A 96 8.69 3.93 4.95
N ASN A 97 9.12 2.85 5.61
CA ASN A 97 9.99 1.87 4.94
C ASN A 97 9.25 1.08 3.85
N GLY A 98 7.98 0.72 4.08
CA GLY A 98 7.17 0.06 3.07
C GLY A 98 6.98 0.92 1.82
N LEU A 99 6.64 2.19 1.98
CA LEU A 99 6.50 3.14 0.86
C LEU A 99 7.83 3.37 0.15
N LYS A 100 8.91 3.57 0.91
CA LYS A 100 10.26 3.75 0.35
C LYS A 100 10.70 2.55 -0.49
N GLN A 101 10.43 1.33 -0.02
CA GLN A 101 10.73 0.12 -0.77
C GLN A 101 9.93 0.05 -2.09
N MET A 102 8.65 0.43 -2.07
CA MET A 102 7.83 0.52 -3.29
C MET A 102 8.39 1.55 -4.28
N GLU A 103 8.84 2.72 -3.79
CA GLU A 103 9.47 3.74 -4.63
C GLU A 103 10.77 3.25 -5.24
N GLU A 104 11.60 2.52 -4.48
CA GLU A 104 12.84 1.92 -4.95
C GLU A 104 12.58 0.92 -6.06
N PHE A 105 11.64 -0.01 -5.89
CA PHE A 105 11.26 -0.96 -6.93
C PHE A 105 10.70 -0.27 -8.17
N ARG A 106 9.83 0.73 -8.01
CA ARG A 106 9.32 1.50 -9.16
C ARG A 106 10.42 2.19 -9.96
N ARG A 107 11.48 2.62 -9.30
CA ARG A 107 12.64 3.26 -9.97
C ARG A 107 13.53 2.25 -10.67
N GLU A 108 13.66 1.05 -10.12
CA GLU A 108 14.62 0.03 -10.57
C GLU A 108 14.04 -0.89 -11.64
N GLU A 109 12.74 -1.19 -11.58
CA GLU A 109 12.08 -2.13 -12.50
C GLU A 109 11.60 -1.43 -13.78
N ASN A 110 12.10 -1.89 -14.94
CA ASN A 110 11.71 -1.34 -16.24
C ASN A 110 10.21 -1.43 -16.52
N CYS A 111 9.53 -2.41 -15.91
CA CYS A 111 8.08 -2.57 -16.00
C CYS A 111 7.28 -1.39 -15.43
N PHE A 112 7.90 -0.47 -14.68
CA PHE A 112 7.29 0.79 -14.24
C PHE A 112 7.69 2.00 -15.09
N GLY A 113 8.52 1.82 -16.13
CA GLY A 113 8.97 2.88 -17.01
C GLY A 113 7.83 3.50 -17.84
N GLU A 114 8.10 4.65 -18.46
CA GLU A 114 7.12 5.43 -19.24
C GLU A 114 6.52 4.69 -20.43
N THR A 115 7.28 3.76 -21.02
CA THR A 115 6.85 2.98 -22.20
C THR A 115 6.33 1.59 -21.82
N ALA A 116 6.25 1.27 -20.56
CA ALA A 116 5.78 -0.02 -20.09
C ALA A 116 4.28 -0.19 -20.34
N GLY A 117 3.89 -1.35 -20.82
CA GLY A 117 2.49 -1.73 -20.98
C GLY A 117 1.83 -1.97 -19.62
N ILE A 118 0.54 -1.68 -19.54
CA ILE A 118 -0.31 -1.97 -18.37
C ILE A 118 -1.60 -2.64 -18.82
N SER A 119 -2.02 -3.66 -18.09
CA SER A 119 -3.33 -4.28 -18.25
C SER A 119 -3.81 -4.85 -16.91
N THR A 120 -5.12 -4.93 -16.72
CA THR A 120 -5.71 -5.70 -15.63
C THR A 120 -5.58 -7.18 -15.91
N TRP A 121 -5.47 -7.98 -14.85
CA TRP A 121 -5.46 -9.43 -14.94
C TRP A 121 -6.60 -10.01 -14.09
N ASP A 122 -7.35 -10.96 -14.68
CA ASP A 122 -8.41 -11.64 -13.93
C ASP A 122 -7.80 -12.70 -13.01
N THR A 123 -8.04 -12.56 -11.72
CA THR A 123 -7.58 -13.49 -10.68
C THR A 123 -8.59 -14.58 -10.37
N GLY A 124 -9.76 -14.58 -11.02
CA GLY A 124 -10.88 -15.44 -10.65
C GLY A 124 -11.43 -15.20 -9.22
N ASN A 125 -10.98 -14.11 -8.56
CA ASN A 125 -11.34 -13.77 -7.19
C ASN A 125 -11.58 -12.26 -7.06
N SER A 126 -12.82 -11.87 -6.80
CA SER A 126 -13.23 -10.46 -6.70
C SER A 126 -12.56 -9.67 -5.55
N SER A 127 -11.96 -10.36 -4.59
CA SER A 127 -11.23 -9.73 -3.47
C SER A 127 -9.77 -9.45 -3.79
N VAL A 128 -9.23 -10.02 -4.88
CA VAL A 128 -7.83 -9.85 -5.25
C VAL A 128 -7.71 -9.06 -6.56
N PHE A 129 -7.18 -7.87 -6.44
CA PHE A 129 -6.85 -7.02 -7.57
C PHE A 129 -5.50 -7.43 -8.19
N ALA A 130 -5.41 -7.42 -9.51
CA ALA A 130 -4.19 -7.70 -10.24
C ALA A 130 -3.96 -6.75 -11.41
N ILE A 131 -2.71 -6.30 -11.53
CA ILE A 131 -2.18 -5.53 -12.66
C ILE A 131 -0.98 -6.28 -13.24
N ARG A 132 -0.98 -6.43 -14.56
CA ARG A 132 0.17 -6.89 -15.33
C ARG A 132 0.88 -5.70 -15.95
N ARG A 133 2.19 -5.63 -15.75
CA ARG A 133 3.09 -4.63 -16.33
C ARG A 133 4.10 -5.36 -17.25
N THR A 134 4.42 -4.75 -18.39
CA THR A 134 5.35 -5.36 -19.35
C THR A 134 6.30 -4.31 -19.94
N ALA A 135 7.59 -4.67 -20.07
CA ALA A 135 8.60 -3.85 -20.71
C ALA A 135 9.50 -4.74 -21.60
N GLY A 136 9.28 -4.71 -22.90
CA GLY A 136 9.96 -5.63 -23.82
C GLY A 136 9.64 -7.09 -23.51
N ARG A 137 10.62 -7.83 -22.98
CA ARG A 137 10.44 -9.24 -22.55
C ARG A 137 10.21 -9.38 -21.05
N GLU A 138 10.33 -8.30 -20.31
CA GLU A 138 10.13 -8.29 -18.86
C GLU A 138 8.66 -8.21 -18.54
N GLU A 139 8.27 -8.93 -17.50
CA GLU A 139 6.90 -9.00 -17.03
C GLU A 139 6.88 -8.91 -15.49
N LEU A 140 5.94 -8.14 -14.97
CA LEU A 140 5.70 -7.97 -13.55
C LEU A 140 4.20 -8.04 -13.27
N ILE A 141 3.82 -8.85 -12.29
CA ILE A 141 2.45 -8.98 -11.81
C ILE A 141 2.34 -8.35 -10.42
N CYS A 142 1.52 -7.33 -10.30
CA CYS A 142 1.19 -6.71 -9.03
C CYS A 142 -0.14 -7.27 -8.52
N LEU A 143 -0.14 -7.81 -7.30
CA LEU A 143 -1.30 -8.39 -6.63
C LEU A 143 -1.61 -7.62 -5.35
N ALA A 144 -2.90 -7.44 -5.03
CA ALA A 144 -3.35 -6.88 -3.77
C ALA A 144 -4.64 -7.57 -3.29
N ASN A 145 -4.61 -8.14 -2.10
CA ASN A 145 -5.77 -8.73 -1.44
C ASN A 145 -6.50 -7.66 -0.61
N PHE A 146 -7.68 -7.25 -1.02
CA PHE A 146 -8.52 -6.25 -0.33
C PHE A 146 -9.40 -6.85 0.78
N SER A 147 -9.28 -8.17 1.03
CA SER A 147 -10.08 -8.87 2.04
C SER A 147 -9.36 -8.92 3.40
N GLU A 148 -10.14 -8.93 4.47
CA GLU A 148 -9.69 -9.26 5.82
C GLU A 148 -9.40 -10.76 6.02
N TYR A 149 -9.64 -11.57 4.99
CA TYR A 149 -9.37 -13.01 4.98
C TYR A 149 -8.29 -13.35 3.96
N GLY A 150 -7.61 -14.47 4.20
CA GLY A 150 -6.72 -15.05 3.21
C GLY A 150 -7.48 -15.43 1.93
N GLN A 151 -6.89 -15.21 0.78
CA GLN A 151 -7.50 -15.40 -0.53
C GLN A 151 -6.53 -16.11 -1.48
N ASN A 152 -7.09 -16.88 -2.42
CA ASN A 152 -6.32 -17.37 -3.56
C ASN A 152 -6.53 -16.45 -4.77
N ALA A 153 -5.44 -16.07 -5.42
CA ALA A 153 -5.44 -15.51 -6.76
C ALA A 153 -5.18 -16.63 -7.77
N TRP A 154 -6.11 -16.83 -8.70
CA TRP A 154 -5.98 -17.81 -9.77
C TRP A 154 -5.46 -17.10 -11.02
N LEU A 155 -4.19 -17.33 -11.36
CA LEU A 155 -3.50 -16.61 -12.43
C LEU A 155 -3.26 -17.53 -13.63
N ASN A 156 -4.29 -18.25 -14.05
CA ASN A 156 -4.26 -19.19 -15.16
C ASN A 156 -3.60 -18.57 -16.40
N CYS A 157 -2.79 -19.34 -17.08
CA CYS A 157 -2.04 -18.94 -18.28
C CYS A 157 -0.77 -18.09 -18.03
N LEU A 158 -0.37 -17.83 -16.79
CA LEU A 158 0.96 -17.32 -16.51
C LEU A 158 1.94 -18.49 -16.33
N GLU A 159 2.88 -18.60 -17.25
CA GLU A 159 3.90 -19.65 -17.22
C GLU A 159 5.24 -19.08 -16.76
N GLY A 160 5.99 -19.88 -16.02
CA GLY A 160 7.33 -19.57 -15.55
C GLY A 160 7.42 -19.29 -14.05
N GLU A 161 8.65 -19.14 -13.58
CA GLU A 161 8.96 -18.79 -12.19
C GLU A 161 8.94 -17.28 -12.04
N TYR A 162 8.33 -16.80 -10.97
CA TYR A 162 8.31 -15.39 -10.58
C TYR A 162 8.94 -15.24 -9.19
N GLU A 163 9.46 -14.06 -8.93
CA GLU A 163 10.02 -13.69 -7.63
C GLU A 163 9.31 -12.47 -7.09
N ASP A 164 8.77 -12.57 -5.87
CA ASP A 164 8.17 -11.43 -5.17
C ASP A 164 9.26 -10.47 -4.71
N LEU A 165 9.23 -9.24 -5.21
CA LEU A 165 10.23 -8.21 -4.93
C LEU A 165 10.33 -7.85 -3.44
N PHE A 166 9.23 -7.98 -2.68
CA PHE A 166 9.22 -7.62 -1.25
C PHE A 166 9.83 -8.70 -0.37
N THR A 167 9.67 -9.97 -0.72
CA THR A 167 10.06 -11.10 0.12
C THR A 167 11.19 -11.94 -0.45
N GLY A 168 11.46 -11.84 -1.76
CA GLY A 168 12.35 -12.74 -2.49
C GLY A 168 11.80 -14.16 -2.66
N GLU A 169 10.51 -14.38 -2.33
CA GLU A 169 9.86 -15.67 -2.48
C GLU A 169 9.67 -16.00 -3.97
N LYS A 170 10.05 -17.23 -4.33
CA LYS A 170 9.81 -17.76 -5.68
C LYS A 170 8.44 -18.39 -5.74
N LEU A 171 7.69 -18.06 -6.77
CA LEU A 171 6.29 -18.40 -6.93
C LEU A 171 6.01 -19.01 -8.31
N GLU A 172 5.20 -20.06 -8.33
CA GLU A 172 4.51 -20.52 -9.53
C GLU A 172 3.15 -19.80 -9.60
N MET A 173 2.92 -19.06 -10.67
CA MET A 173 1.78 -18.13 -10.76
C MET A 173 0.44 -18.78 -11.14
N ASN A 174 0.29 -20.11 -11.01
CA ASN A 174 -1.00 -20.77 -11.27
C ASN A 174 -2.05 -20.44 -10.20
N SER A 175 -1.62 -20.46 -8.92
CA SER A 175 -2.44 -20.15 -7.77
C SER A 175 -1.56 -19.57 -6.68
N VAL A 176 -1.79 -18.31 -6.34
CA VAL A 176 -1.02 -17.59 -5.34
C VAL A 176 -1.87 -17.32 -4.12
N TRP A 177 -1.44 -17.86 -2.97
CA TRP A 177 -2.07 -17.52 -1.70
C TRP A 177 -1.65 -16.12 -1.24
N MET A 178 -2.65 -15.34 -0.85
CA MET A 178 -2.51 -13.98 -0.33
C MET A 178 -3.08 -13.91 1.08
N ASN A 179 -2.26 -13.58 2.06
CA ASN A 179 -2.74 -13.31 3.42
C ASN A 179 -3.68 -12.08 3.45
N PRO A 180 -4.43 -11.84 4.55
CA PRO A 180 -5.24 -10.63 4.70
C PRO A 180 -4.44 -9.37 4.39
N TYR A 181 -4.98 -8.51 3.49
CA TYR A 181 -4.36 -7.24 3.06
C TYR A 181 -2.94 -7.36 2.52
N GLN A 182 -2.51 -8.56 2.11
CA GLN A 182 -1.19 -8.75 1.49
C GLN A 182 -1.16 -8.14 0.10
N TYR A 183 0.00 -7.61 -0.26
CA TYR A 183 0.35 -7.19 -1.60
C TYR A 183 1.64 -7.88 -2.04
N ARG A 184 1.81 -8.08 -3.33
CA ARG A 184 2.99 -8.70 -3.95
C ARG A 184 3.28 -8.02 -5.28
N TRP A 185 4.53 -7.81 -5.58
CA TRP A 185 5.00 -7.43 -6.91
C TRP A 185 5.95 -8.53 -7.39
N CYS A 186 5.47 -9.33 -8.31
CA CYS A 186 6.15 -10.55 -8.75
C CYS A 186 6.75 -10.34 -10.13
N VAL A 187 8.09 -10.33 -10.23
CA VAL A 187 8.83 -10.20 -11.48
C VAL A 187 9.12 -11.57 -12.05
N LYS A 188 8.93 -11.74 -13.36
CA LYS A 188 9.26 -12.98 -14.10
C LYS A 188 10.77 -13.13 -14.21
N LYS A 189 11.28 -14.33 -13.92
CA LYS A 189 12.71 -14.69 -14.02
C LYS A 189 13.03 -15.40 -15.33
#